data_d9a9e7b9aca6d6c9b008299e41a0538a
#
_entry.id   d9a9e7b9aca6d6c9b008299e41a0538a
#
_cell.length_a   1.000
_cell.length_b   1.000
_cell.length_c   1.000
_cell.angle_alpha   90.00
_cell.angle_beta   90.00
_cell.angle_gamma   90.00
#
_symmetry.space_group_name_H-M   'P 1'
#
loop_
_entity.id
_entity.type
_entity.pdbx_description
1 polymer ?
#
loop_
_entity_poly.entity_id
_entity_poly.type
_entity_poly.pdbx_seq_one_letter_code
_entity_poly.pdbx_strand_id
1 'polypeptide(L)'
;MQDTRSSALFQYHVNGDDRLARQAIIAFAASISPEGVIEARFPSQGVQRITGFSLFWILQLFDHHMYFDDPEFTSKHLHTVDGVLGFFDRQIGTNGLVQSLPSDHWAFVDWVTRWSDTGDCEPGVPLAGRQNGIFTYLSMLYAYTLEKGSRICKDLGRSDTAQEYARRRESLLQAVRQYCFDGKFFTDSLANGVSPSDDYSEHCQVWAVLSGATDDRLAQQKLLTDSCILPTRAFS
;
A
#
# COMPACT_ATOMS: atom_id res chain seq x y z
N MET A 1 -4.18 -6.90 9.75
CA MET A 1 -4.19 -7.06 8.27
C MET A 1 -2.78 -7.29 7.69
N GLN A 2 -1.84 -6.37 7.85
CA GLN A 2 -0.46 -6.54 7.37
C GLN A 2 0.20 -7.79 7.95
N ASP A 3 0.19 -7.97 9.28
CA ASP A 3 0.72 -9.16 9.96
C ASP A 3 0.03 -10.44 9.52
N THR A 4 -1.28 -10.37 9.23
CA THR A 4 -2.06 -11.53 8.75
C THR A 4 -1.54 -12.02 7.41
N ARG A 5 -1.18 -11.10 6.49
CA ARG A 5 -0.57 -11.44 5.21
C ARG A 5 0.77 -12.16 5.40
N SER A 6 1.65 -11.62 6.23
CA SER A 6 2.97 -12.21 6.51
C SER A 6 2.83 -13.60 7.14
N SER A 7 1.94 -13.73 8.13
CA SER A 7 1.66 -15.01 8.79
C SER A 7 1.11 -16.06 7.81
N ALA A 8 0.23 -15.65 6.87
CA ALA A 8 -0.29 -16.51 5.83
C ALA A 8 0.83 -17.04 4.92
N LEU A 9 1.74 -16.17 4.48
CA LEU A 9 2.89 -16.56 3.65
C LEU A 9 3.79 -17.56 4.36
N PHE A 10 4.09 -17.35 5.66
CA PHE A 10 4.84 -18.35 6.44
C PHE A 10 4.12 -19.69 6.50
N GLN A 11 2.79 -19.69 6.73
CA GLN A 11 1.98 -20.89 6.76
C GLN A 11 2.04 -21.66 5.43
N TYR A 12 1.96 -20.95 4.29
CA TYR A 12 2.06 -21.55 2.96
C TYR A 12 3.39 -22.27 2.76
N HIS A 13 4.48 -21.68 3.20
CA HIS A 13 5.82 -22.28 3.10
C HIS A 13 6.06 -23.44 4.06
N VAL A 14 5.47 -23.40 5.25
CA VAL A 14 5.73 -24.40 6.29
C VAL A 14 4.95 -25.70 6.02
N ASN A 15 3.68 -25.60 5.67
CA ASN A 15 2.82 -26.79 5.55
C ASN A 15 1.78 -26.74 4.41
N GLY A 16 1.73 -25.69 3.61
CA GLY A 16 0.79 -25.54 2.51
C GLY A 16 -0.69 -25.44 2.93
N ASP A 17 -0.97 -25.12 4.20
CA ASP A 17 -2.34 -25.00 4.70
C ASP A 17 -2.88 -23.57 4.50
N ASP A 18 -3.96 -23.44 3.73
CA ASP A 18 -4.58 -22.15 3.39
C ASP A 18 -5.83 -21.81 4.22
N ARG A 19 -6.30 -22.73 5.09
CA ARG A 19 -7.60 -22.58 5.77
C ARG A 19 -7.70 -21.29 6.60
N LEU A 20 -6.67 -20.96 7.37
CA LEU A 20 -6.66 -19.73 8.16
C LEU A 20 -6.55 -18.47 7.28
N ALA A 21 -5.78 -18.54 6.19
CA ALA A 21 -5.66 -17.45 5.24
C ALA A 21 -6.99 -17.19 4.52
N ARG A 22 -7.69 -18.22 4.05
CA ARG A 22 -9.03 -18.12 3.45
C ARG A 22 -10.02 -17.52 4.44
N GLN A 23 -10.03 -17.99 5.68
CA GLN A 23 -10.89 -17.44 6.72
C GLN A 23 -10.61 -15.96 6.96
N ALA A 24 -9.34 -15.55 7.01
CA ALA A 24 -8.96 -14.15 7.17
C ALA A 24 -9.39 -13.30 5.97
N ILE A 25 -9.19 -13.78 4.73
CA ILE A 25 -9.63 -13.07 3.51
C ILE A 25 -11.14 -12.83 3.55
N ILE A 26 -11.93 -13.87 3.87
CA ILE A 26 -13.39 -13.78 3.97
C ILE A 26 -13.82 -12.82 5.07
N ALA A 27 -13.26 -12.96 6.28
CA ALA A 27 -13.63 -12.14 7.43
C ALA A 27 -13.35 -10.66 7.15
N PHE A 28 -12.16 -10.33 6.67
CA PHE A 28 -11.80 -8.96 6.36
C PHE A 28 -12.63 -8.38 5.20
N ALA A 29 -12.91 -9.16 4.15
CA ALA A 29 -13.81 -8.72 3.07
C ALA A 29 -15.20 -8.35 3.58
N ALA A 30 -15.73 -9.07 4.59
CA ALA A 30 -17.02 -8.78 5.19
C ALA A 30 -17.07 -7.46 5.96
N SER A 31 -15.92 -6.86 6.29
CA SER A 31 -15.84 -5.57 6.98
C SER A 31 -15.79 -4.36 6.03
N ILE A 32 -15.85 -4.56 4.72
CA ILE A 32 -15.74 -3.46 3.75
C ILE A 32 -16.85 -2.42 3.98
N SER A 33 -16.44 -1.17 4.11
CA SER A 33 -17.36 -0.05 4.22
C SER A 33 -17.98 0.33 2.87
N PRO A 34 -19.08 1.10 2.84
CA PRO A 34 -19.66 1.59 1.59
C PRO A 34 -18.68 2.42 0.74
N GLU A 35 -17.69 3.05 1.36
CA GLU A 35 -16.66 3.82 0.67
C GLU A 35 -15.60 2.92 0.01
N GLY A 36 -15.51 1.64 0.39
CA GLY A 36 -14.55 0.69 -0.15
C GLY A 36 -13.31 0.51 0.74
N VAL A 37 -13.38 0.77 2.04
CA VAL A 37 -12.28 0.57 3.00
C VAL A 37 -12.58 -0.61 3.91
N ILE A 38 -11.59 -1.48 4.06
CA ILE A 38 -11.63 -2.65 4.93
C ILE A 38 -11.09 -2.26 6.32
N GLU A 39 -11.70 -2.74 7.38
CA GLU A 39 -11.22 -2.51 8.74
C GLU A 39 -9.84 -3.12 8.96
N ALA A 40 -9.00 -2.42 9.72
CA ALA A 40 -7.63 -2.87 10.00
C ALA A 40 -7.59 -4.14 10.88
N ARG A 41 -8.65 -4.35 11.66
CA ARG A 41 -8.88 -5.52 12.53
C ARG A 41 -10.35 -5.91 12.49
N PHE A 42 -10.64 -7.17 12.25
CA PHE A 42 -12.01 -7.67 12.18
C PHE A 42 -12.03 -9.18 12.46
N PRO A 43 -13.04 -9.70 13.25
CA PRO A 43 -14.03 -8.92 13.99
C PRO A 43 -13.42 -8.21 15.21
N SER A 44 -13.90 -7.00 15.50
CA SER A 44 -13.46 -6.23 16.67
C SER A 44 -14.59 -5.40 17.27
N GLN A 45 -14.45 -4.98 18.53
CA GLN A 45 -15.46 -4.17 19.22
C GLN A 45 -15.53 -2.74 18.65
N GLY A 46 -14.42 -2.21 18.14
CA GLY A 46 -14.35 -0.85 17.61
C GLY A 46 -13.84 -0.83 16.17
N VAL A 47 -14.46 0.00 15.35
CA VAL A 47 -14.02 0.24 13.97
C VAL A 47 -12.65 0.91 13.97
N GLN A 48 -11.71 0.38 13.19
CA GLN A 48 -10.41 1.01 12.96
C GLN A 48 -10.09 0.96 11.47
N ARG A 49 -9.88 2.12 10.87
CA ARG A 49 -9.55 2.26 9.45
C ARG A 49 -8.11 2.72 9.29
N ILE A 50 -7.21 1.78 9.00
CA ILE A 50 -5.86 2.07 8.51
C ILE A 50 -5.92 1.90 7.00
N THR A 51 -5.99 3.01 6.28
CA THR A 51 -6.33 3.03 4.85
C THR A 51 -5.44 2.10 4.02
N GLY A 52 -4.12 2.14 4.22
CA GLY A 52 -3.16 1.28 3.53
C GLY A 52 -3.40 -0.22 3.75
N PHE A 53 -4.02 -0.61 4.86
CA PHE A 53 -4.28 -2.02 5.15
C PHE A 53 -5.31 -2.66 4.22
N SER A 54 -6.21 -1.87 3.65
CA SER A 54 -7.11 -2.36 2.60
C SER A 54 -6.35 -2.83 1.36
N LEU A 55 -5.24 -2.17 1.02
CA LEU A 55 -4.36 -2.61 -0.06
C LEU A 55 -3.63 -3.91 0.29
N PHE A 56 -3.18 -4.07 1.54
CA PHE A 56 -2.59 -5.34 1.99
C PHE A 56 -3.56 -6.52 1.93
N TRP A 57 -4.87 -6.28 2.07
CA TRP A 57 -5.86 -7.33 1.88
C TRP A 57 -5.88 -7.85 0.42
N ILE A 58 -5.80 -6.95 -0.57
CA ILE A 58 -5.69 -7.35 -1.98
C ILE A 58 -4.41 -8.14 -2.22
N LEU A 59 -3.29 -7.71 -1.60
CA LEU A 59 -2.03 -8.43 -1.70
C LEU A 59 -2.12 -9.83 -1.08
N GLN A 60 -2.83 -9.99 0.04
CA GLN A 60 -3.09 -11.30 0.64
C GLN A 60 -3.93 -12.20 -0.28
N LEU A 61 -4.97 -11.64 -0.91
CA LEU A 61 -5.77 -12.37 -1.90
C LEU A 61 -4.93 -12.77 -3.12
N PHE A 62 -4.06 -11.87 -3.60
CA PHE A 62 -3.13 -12.15 -4.68
C PHE A 62 -2.14 -13.26 -4.33
N ASP A 63 -1.54 -13.22 -3.13
CA ASP A 63 -0.64 -14.27 -2.66
C ASP A 63 -1.36 -15.63 -2.63
N HIS A 64 -2.59 -15.70 -2.12
CA HIS A 64 -3.40 -16.91 -2.12
C HIS A 64 -3.67 -17.42 -3.54
N HIS A 65 -4.08 -16.52 -4.45
CA HIS A 65 -4.31 -16.82 -5.86
C HIS A 65 -3.08 -17.46 -6.52
N MET A 66 -1.90 -16.89 -6.27
CA MET A 66 -0.64 -17.37 -6.85
C MET A 66 -0.14 -18.69 -6.27
N TYR A 67 -0.43 -18.95 -4.98
CA TYR A 67 0.04 -20.17 -4.32
C TYR A 67 -0.87 -21.38 -4.56
N PHE A 68 -2.19 -21.18 -4.62
CA PHE A 68 -3.16 -22.27 -4.62
C PHE A 68 -3.94 -22.41 -5.93
N ASP A 69 -3.82 -21.47 -6.85
CA ASP A 69 -4.51 -21.46 -8.16
C ASP A 69 -6.00 -21.81 -8.03
N ASP A 70 -6.70 -21.11 -7.10
CA ASP A 70 -8.13 -21.24 -6.88
C ASP A 70 -8.90 -20.06 -7.48
N PRO A 71 -9.21 -20.09 -8.79
CA PRO A 71 -9.92 -19.00 -9.45
C PRO A 71 -11.36 -18.84 -8.97
N GLU A 72 -12.00 -19.91 -8.51
CA GLU A 72 -13.36 -19.83 -7.96
C GLU A 72 -13.39 -19.03 -6.67
N PHE A 73 -12.47 -19.30 -5.76
CA PHE A 73 -12.35 -18.54 -4.52
C PHE A 73 -12.01 -17.07 -4.80
N THR A 74 -11.01 -16.83 -5.64
CA THR A 74 -10.56 -15.48 -5.96
C THR A 74 -11.66 -14.64 -6.62
N SER A 75 -12.45 -15.25 -7.54
CA SER A 75 -13.52 -14.55 -8.25
C SER A 75 -14.63 -14.03 -7.34
N LYS A 76 -14.91 -14.71 -6.23
CA LYS A 76 -15.90 -14.28 -5.22
C LYS A 76 -15.55 -12.95 -4.55
N HIS A 77 -14.28 -12.54 -4.61
CA HIS A 77 -13.76 -11.36 -3.94
C HIS A 77 -13.45 -10.19 -4.90
N LEU A 78 -13.69 -10.34 -6.20
CA LEU A 78 -13.39 -9.28 -7.19
C LEU A 78 -14.13 -7.97 -6.91
N HIS A 79 -15.38 -8.03 -6.47
CA HIS A 79 -16.15 -6.84 -6.11
C HIS A 79 -15.50 -6.05 -4.96
N THR A 80 -14.89 -6.75 -4.00
CA THR A 80 -14.14 -6.14 -2.90
C THR A 80 -12.83 -5.51 -3.42
N VAL A 81 -12.13 -6.19 -4.32
CA VAL A 81 -10.95 -5.63 -5.02
C VAL A 81 -11.31 -4.34 -5.74
N ASP A 82 -12.37 -4.36 -6.56
CA ASP A 82 -12.84 -3.18 -7.29
C ASP A 82 -13.26 -2.04 -6.35
N GLY A 83 -13.92 -2.35 -5.23
CA GLY A 83 -14.32 -1.39 -4.21
C GLY A 83 -13.13 -0.69 -3.56
N VAL A 84 -12.12 -1.46 -3.14
CA VAL A 84 -10.90 -0.93 -2.52
C VAL A 84 -10.09 -0.09 -3.52
N LEU A 85 -9.82 -0.60 -4.72
CA LEU A 85 -9.08 0.16 -5.73
C LEU A 85 -9.83 1.41 -6.19
N GLY A 86 -11.17 1.34 -6.24
CA GLY A 86 -12.02 2.49 -6.53
C GLY A 86 -12.00 3.55 -5.43
N PHE A 87 -11.87 3.15 -4.15
CA PHE A 87 -11.67 4.12 -3.07
C PHE A 87 -10.39 4.95 -3.32
N PHE A 88 -9.26 4.30 -3.52
CA PHE A 88 -7.99 5.00 -3.75
C PHE A 88 -7.99 5.87 -5.00
N ASP A 89 -8.68 5.43 -6.06
CA ASP A 89 -8.82 6.21 -7.29
C ASP A 89 -9.52 7.55 -7.03
N ARG A 90 -10.54 7.56 -6.18
CA ARG A 90 -11.23 8.79 -5.75
C ARG A 90 -10.40 9.70 -4.86
N GLN A 91 -9.32 9.19 -4.27
CA GLN A 91 -8.37 9.98 -3.47
C GLN A 91 -7.22 10.58 -4.32
N ILE A 92 -7.21 10.35 -5.63
CA ILE A 92 -6.20 10.94 -6.51
C ILE A 92 -6.49 12.43 -6.68
N GLY A 93 -5.53 13.26 -6.29
CA GLY A 93 -5.62 14.70 -6.43
C GLY A 93 -5.17 15.21 -7.79
N THR A 94 -5.19 16.53 -7.94
CA THR A 94 -4.82 17.21 -9.21
C THR A 94 -3.37 16.99 -9.64
N ASN A 95 -2.49 16.63 -8.70
CA ASN A 95 -1.09 16.26 -8.95
C ASN A 95 -0.93 14.77 -9.31
N GLY A 96 -2.00 13.98 -9.36
CA GLY A 96 -1.96 12.57 -9.67
C GLY A 96 -1.50 11.65 -8.53
N LEU A 97 -1.37 12.16 -7.30
CA LEU A 97 -0.99 11.39 -6.10
C LEU A 97 -2.19 11.10 -5.22
N VAL A 98 -2.11 10.03 -4.41
CA VAL A 98 -3.09 9.76 -3.36
C VAL A 98 -2.96 10.82 -2.27
N GLN A 99 -4.05 11.50 -1.95
CA GLN A 99 -4.11 12.57 -0.96
C GLN A 99 -5.48 12.67 -0.29
N SER A 100 -5.60 13.55 0.71
CA SER A 100 -6.88 13.92 1.31
C SER A 100 -7.69 12.73 1.84
N LEU A 101 -7.03 11.82 2.57
CA LEU A 101 -7.74 10.74 3.24
C LEU A 101 -8.81 11.31 4.20
N PRO A 102 -9.96 10.62 4.38
CA PRO A 102 -10.94 11.01 5.37
C PRO A 102 -10.32 11.15 6.77
N SER A 103 -10.81 12.11 7.55
CA SER A 103 -10.22 12.47 8.86
C SER A 103 -10.33 11.37 9.93
N ASP A 104 -11.23 10.40 9.74
CA ASP A 104 -11.38 9.21 10.59
C ASP A 104 -10.53 8.02 10.11
N HIS A 105 -9.66 8.24 9.14
CA HIS A 105 -8.75 7.24 8.60
C HIS A 105 -7.32 7.50 9.06
N TRP A 106 -6.69 6.47 9.59
CA TRP A 106 -5.31 6.51 10.02
C TRP A 106 -4.35 6.19 8.87
N ALA A 107 -3.48 7.14 8.52
CA ALA A 107 -2.46 6.98 7.47
C ALA A 107 -1.20 6.26 8.00
N PHE A 108 -1.38 5.27 8.86
CA PHE A 108 -0.31 4.50 9.48
C PHE A 108 0.60 3.83 8.44
N VAL A 109 1.89 3.93 8.67
CA VAL A 109 2.93 3.26 7.89
C VAL A 109 3.64 2.22 8.75
N ASP A 110 4.30 2.66 9.84
CA ASP A 110 5.02 1.79 10.77
C ASP A 110 5.36 2.50 12.09
N TRP A 111 5.74 1.71 13.10
CA TRP A 111 6.15 2.19 14.41
C TRP A 111 7.58 2.77 14.38
N VAL A 112 7.74 3.92 13.75
CA VAL A 112 9.01 4.66 13.74
C VAL A 112 9.01 5.64 14.92
N THR A 113 10.05 5.61 15.75
CA THR A 113 10.15 6.47 16.96
C THR A 113 9.90 7.94 16.65
N ARG A 114 10.47 8.42 15.56
CA ARG A 114 10.37 9.79 15.12
C ARG A 114 8.94 10.22 14.71
N TRP A 115 8.10 9.26 14.35
CA TRP A 115 6.70 9.46 13.98
C TRP A 115 5.74 9.26 15.15
N SER A 116 6.26 8.95 16.35
CA SER A 116 5.46 8.56 17.51
C SER A 116 5.20 9.70 18.49
N ASP A 117 6.09 10.70 18.55
CA ASP A 117 5.98 11.84 19.46
C ASP A 117 5.46 13.08 18.72
N THR A 118 4.14 13.18 18.61
CA THR A 118 3.51 14.18 17.76
C THR A 118 2.34 14.91 18.41
N GLY A 119 2.23 14.84 19.72
CA GLY A 119 1.15 15.51 20.44
C GLY A 119 -0.24 14.99 20.07
N ASP A 120 -1.01 15.74 19.30
CA ASP A 120 -2.41 15.43 18.98
C ASP A 120 -2.60 14.51 17.76
N CYS A 121 -1.50 14.01 17.15
CA CYS A 121 -1.59 13.20 15.93
C CYS A 121 -1.42 11.70 16.21
N GLU A 122 -2.04 10.88 15.38
CA GLU A 122 -1.87 9.43 15.42
C GLU A 122 -0.41 9.04 15.15
N PRO A 123 0.20 8.13 15.94
CA PRO A 123 1.59 7.71 15.77
C PRO A 123 1.79 6.90 14.47
N GLY A 124 3.05 6.70 14.08
CA GLY A 124 3.39 5.85 12.94
C GLY A 124 3.07 6.44 11.57
N VAL A 125 2.95 7.77 11.47
CA VAL A 125 2.65 8.50 10.25
C VAL A 125 3.78 9.45 9.91
N PRO A 126 4.33 9.45 8.68
CA PRO A 126 5.40 10.37 8.27
C PRO A 126 5.04 11.84 8.47
N LEU A 127 5.95 12.60 9.07
CA LEU A 127 5.70 14.00 9.45
C LEU A 127 5.40 14.90 8.24
N ALA A 128 6.14 14.73 7.14
CA ALA A 128 5.94 15.47 5.91
C ALA A 128 4.52 15.30 5.34
N GLY A 129 4.01 14.06 5.34
CA GLY A 129 2.67 13.76 4.86
C GLY A 129 1.55 14.35 5.70
N ARG A 130 1.77 14.56 7.02
CA ARG A 130 0.77 15.18 7.90
C ARG A 130 0.48 16.63 7.55
N GLN A 131 1.46 17.35 7.01
CA GLN A 131 1.34 18.77 6.72
C GLN A 131 0.46 19.05 5.49
N ASN A 132 0.47 18.16 4.51
CA ASN A 132 -0.20 18.39 3.23
C ASN A 132 -1.17 17.27 2.80
N GLY A 133 -1.28 16.21 3.61
CA GLY A 133 -2.15 15.07 3.34
C GLY A 133 -1.68 14.16 2.20
N ILE A 134 -0.42 14.29 1.75
CA ILE A 134 0.16 13.49 0.67
C ILE A 134 1.20 12.54 1.24
N PHE A 135 0.99 11.24 1.04
CA PHE A 135 1.87 10.18 1.52
C PHE A 135 2.42 9.40 0.32
N THR A 136 3.69 9.60 0.01
CA THR A 136 4.36 8.94 -1.12
C THR A 136 4.31 7.42 -0.99
N TYR A 137 4.56 6.90 0.21
CA TYR A 137 4.39 5.49 0.53
C TYR A 137 3.05 4.93 0.07
N LEU A 138 1.94 5.65 0.38
CA LEU A 138 0.60 5.17 0.07
C LEU A 138 0.33 5.15 -1.45
N SER A 139 0.83 6.14 -2.17
CA SER A 139 0.77 6.17 -3.63
C SER A 139 1.55 5.00 -4.26
N MET A 140 2.74 4.69 -3.74
CA MET A 140 3.54 3.56 -4.21
C MET A 140 2.90 2.20 -3.87
N LEU A 141 2.37 2.04 -2.66
CA LEU A 141 1.63 0.84 -2.25
C LEU A 141 0.39 0.63 -3.12
N TYR A 142 -0.34 1.71 -3.43
CA TYR A 142 -1.48 1.65 -4.34
C TYR A 142 -1.05 1.24 -5.75
N ALA A 143 0.04 1.81 -6.29
CA ALA A 143 0.58 1.42 -7.60
C ALA A 143 0.97 -0.07 -7.65
N TYR A 144 1.65 -0.55 -6.62
CA TYR A 144 2.00 -1.98 -6.49
C TYR A 144 0.76 -2.87 -6.43
N THR A 145 -0.27 -2.44 -5.70
CA THR A 145 -1.51 -3.19 -5.57
C THR A 145 -2.32 -3.20 -6.87
N LEU A 146 -2.33 -2.10 -7.63
CA LEU A 146 -2.93 -2.04 -8.97
C LEU A 146 -2.30 -3.07 -9.93
N GLU A 147 -0.99 -3.29 -9.86
CA GLU A 147 -0.32 -4.33 -10.64
C GLU A 147 -0.86 -5.73 -10.29
N LYS A 148 -0.99 -6.02 -8.98
CA LYS A 148 -1.49 -7.33 -8.52
C LYS A 148 -2.98 -7.52 -8.84
N GLY A 149 -3.78 -6.48 -8.65
CA GLY A 149 -5.19 -6.46 -9.07
C GLY A 149 -5.36 -6.63 -10.58
N SER A 150 -4.53 -5.98 -11.38
CA SER A 150 -4.49 -6.16 -12.84
C SER A 150 -4.19 -7.62 -13.22
N ARG A 151 -3.23 -8.25 -12.56
CA ARG A 151 -2.88 -9.65 -12.79
C ARG A 151 -4.04 -10.59 -12.44
N ILE A 152 -4.67 -10.44 -11.27
CA ILE A 152 -5.85 -11.21 -10.88
C ILE A 152 -6.96 -11.07 -11.95
N CYS A 153 -7.28 -9.83 -12.35
CA CYS A 153 -8.30 -9.56 -13.36
C CYS A 153 -7.98 -10.23 -14.69
N LYS A 154 -6.72 -10.19 -15.13
CA LYS A 154 -6.27 -10.84 -16.35
C LYS A 154 -6.44 -12.36 -16.30
N ASP A 155 -6.00 -12.98 -15.19
CA ASP A 155 -6.06 -14.42 -15.01
C ASP A 155 -7.53 -14.94 -14.91
N LEU A 156 -8.45 -14.07 -14.47
CA LEU A 156 -9.89 -14.33 -14.39
C LEU A 156 -10.69 -13.82 -15.61
N GLY A 157 -10.03 -13.46 -16.71
CA GLY A 157 -10.68 -13.09 -17.96
C GLY A 157 -11.25 -11.65 -18.02
N ARG A 158 -11.01 -10.80 -17.03
CA ARG A 158 -11.45 -9.39 -16.99
C ARG A 158 -10.40 -8.47 -17.64
N SER A 159 -10.12 -8.67 -18.93
CA SER A 159 -9.01 -8.00 -19.64
C SER A 159 -9.12 -6.48 -19.67
N ASP A 160 -10.33 -5.92 -19.83
CA ASP A 160 -10.54 -4.47 -19.87
C ASP A 160 -10.23 -3.82 -18.51
N THR A 161 -10.69 -4.44 -17.43
CA THR A 161 -10.39 -4.00 -16.07
C THR A 161 -8.89 -4.10 -15.76
N ALA A 162 -8.25 -5.18 -16.21
CA ALA A 162 -6.81 -5.35 -16.08
C ALA A 162 -6.01 -4.24 -16.76
N GLN A 163 -6.41 -3.87 -17.98
CA GLN A 163 -5.80 -2.75 -18.71
C GLN A 163 -6.05 -1.41 -18.04
N GLU A 164 -7.22 -1.20 -17.47
CA GLU A 164 -7.53 0.02 -16.73
C GLU A 164 -6.63 0.16 -15.50
N TYR A 165 -6.49 -0.89 -14.69
CA TYR A 165 -5.60 -0.87 -13.52
C TYR A 165 -4.14 -0.63 -13.92
N ALA A 166 -3.69 -1.21 -15.03
CA ALA A 166 -2.34 -0.96 -15.54
C ALA A 166 -2.14 0.52 -15.96
N ARG A 167 -3.13 1.15 -16.59
CA ARG A 167 -3.07 2.59 -16.92
C ARG A 167 -3.05 3.48 -15.69
N ARG A 168 -3.91 3.20 -14.69
CA ARG A 168 -3.92 3.95 -13.42
C ARG A 168 -2.57 3.85 -12.73
N ARG A 169 -1.98 2.65 -12.69
CA ARG A 169 -0.64 2.43 -12.13
C ARG A 169 0.41 3.31 -12.80
N GLU A 170 0.47 3.31 -14.13
CA GLU A 170 1.49 4.06 -14.86
C GLU A 170 1.36 5.57 -14.63
N SER A 171 0.14 6.11 -14.68
CA SER A 171 -0.13 7.52 -14.39
C SER A 171 0.31 7.90 -12.97
N LEU A 172 0.01 7.06 -12.00
CA LEU A 172 0.39 7.28 -10.60
C LEU A 172 1.91 7.24 -10.41
N LEU A 173 2.61 6.28 -11.01
CA LEU A 173 4.08 6.20 -10.94
C LEU A 173 4.76 7.37 -11.63
N GLN A 174 4.20 7.87 -12.72
CA GLN A 174 4.69 9.11 -13.35
C GLN A 174 4.57 10.30 -12.40
N ALA A 175 3.45 10.45 -11.70
CA ALA A 175 3.26 11.49 -10.70
C ALA A 175 4.24 11.34 -9.52
N VAL A 176 4.45 10.12 -9.03
CA VAL A 176 5.43 9.83 -7.95
C VAL A 176 6.84 10.24 -8.38
N ARG A 177 7.28 9.88 -9.58
CA ARG A 177 8.60 10.27 -10.11
C ARG A 177 8.73 11.79 -10.25
N GLN A 178 7.67 12.45 -10.68
CA GLN A 178 7.68 13.89 -10.91
C GLN A 178 7.68 14.71 -9.63
N TYR A 179 6.90 14.31 -8.63
CA TYR A 179 6.61 15.15 -7.47
C TYR A 179 7.27 14.68 -6.17
N CYS A 180 7.66 13.41 -6.08
CA CYS A 180 8.17 12.81 -4.85
C CYS A 180 9.62 12.33 -4.95
N PHE A 181 10.32 12.62 -6.05
CA PHE A 181 11.74 12.29 -6.24
C PHE A 181 12.57 13.56 -6.32
N ASP A 182 13.59 13.69 -5.46
CA ASP A 182 14.45 14.87 -5.37
C ASP A 182 15.71 14.81 -6.26
N GLY A 183 15.84 13.74 -7.05
CA GLY A 183 17.04 13.45 -7.86
C GLY A 183 17.97 12.42 -7.21
N LYS A 184 17.78 12.09 -5.93
CA LYS A 184 18.55 11.09 -5.20
C LYS A 184 17.67 10.07 -4.48
N PHE A 185 16.67 10.52 -3.72
CA PHE A 185 15.76 9.71 -2.94
C PHE A 185 14.31 10.06 -3.20
N PHE A 186 13.41 9.13 -2.91
CA PHE A 186 11.99 9.41 -2.82
C PHE A 186 11.66 9.97 -1.44
N THR A 187 11.01 11.12 -1.42
CA THR A 187 10.58 11.81 -0.20
C THR A 187 9.31 11.19 0.36
N ASP A 188 9.07 11.32 1.67
CA ASP A 188 7.86 10.80 2.31
C ASP A 188 6.58 11.56 1.89
N SER A 189 6.75 12.75 1.28
CA SER A 189 5.70 13.57 0.68
C SER A 189 6.25 14.28 -0.58
N LEU A 190 5.80 15.50 -0.90
CA LEU A 190 6.28 16.25 -2.07
C LEU A 190 7.75 16.69 -1.90
N ALA A 191 8.56 16.52 -2.93
CA ALA A 191 9.99 16.85 -2.90
C ALA A 191 10.33 18.33 -2.73
N ASN A 192 9.35 19.24 -2.93
CA ASN A 192 9.55 20.69 -2.94
C ASN A 192 8.94 21.41 -1.74
N GLY A 193 8.82 20.82 -0.57
CA GLY A 193 8.00 21.45 0.47
C GLY A 193 8.47 21.44 1.90
N VAL A 194 9.49 20.68 2.29
CA VAL A 194 9.81 20.47 3.71
C VAL A 194 11.31 20.39 3.95
N SER A 195 11.72 20.55 5.20
CA SER A 195 13.12 20.45 5.63
C SER A 195 13.70 19.07 5.32
N PRO A 196 14.86 18.96 4.66
CA PRO A 196 15.43 17.69 4.18
C PRO A 196 15.61 16.60 5.26
N SER A 197 15.65 16.98 6.53
CA SER A 197 15.88 16.03 7.63
C SER A 197 14.65 15.18 7.99
N ASP A 198 13.45 15.59 7.58
CA ASP A 198 12.19 14.98 8.01
C ASP A 198 11.43 14.28 6.87
N ASP A 199 11.98 14.30 5.66
CA ASP A 199 11.29 13.92 4.44
C ASP A 199 11.65 12.56 3.87
N TYR A 200 12.55 11.81 4.50
CA TYR A 200 13.02 10.54 3.96
C TYR A 200 12.85 9.41 4.93
N SER A 201 12.24 8.31 4.44
CA SER A 201 12.22 7.03 5.13
C SER A 201 12.76 5.92 4.25
N GLU A 202 13.31 4.90 4.87
CA GLU A 202 13.67 3.65 4.20
C GLU A 202 12.43 2.99 3.56
N HIS A 203 11.27 3.13 4.19
CA HIS A 203 9.99 2.62 3.66
C HIS A 203 9.69 3.15 2.26
N CYS A 204 9.83 4.46 2.03
CA CYS A 204 9.63 5.02 0.70
C CYS A 204 10.61 4.45 -0.33
N GLN A 205 11.87 4.24 0.02
CA GLN A 205 12.85 3.68 -0.90
C GLN A 205 12.53 2.22 -1.27
N VAL A 206 12.16 1.40 -0.27
CA VAL A 206 11.74 0.01 -0.50
C VAL A 206 10.50 -0.04 -1.41
N TRP A 207 9.48 0.78 -1.13
CA TRP A 207 8.28 0.81 -1.96
C TRP A 207 8.51 1.41 -3.34
N ALA A 208 9.48 2.29 -3.52
CA ALA A 208 9.88 2.77 -4.85
C ALA A 208 10.41 1.63 -5.73
N VAL A 209 11.18 0.74 -5.16
CA VAL A 209 11.67 -0.47 -5.85
C VAL A 209 10.53 -1.44 -6.12
N LEU A 210 9.71 -1.77 -5.10
CA LEU A 210 8.64 -2.74 -5.22
C LEU A 210 7.55 -2.31 -6.21
N SER A 211 7.20 -1.03 -6.23
CA SER A 211 6.17 -0.49 -7.13
C SER A 211 6.63 -0.32 -8.58
N GLY A 212 7.96 -0.30 -8.82
CA GLY A 212 8.54 0.05 -10.10
C GLY A 212 8.61 1.57 -10.35
N ALA A 213 8.62 2.37 -9.29
CA ALA A 213 8.87 3.81 -9.42
C ALA A 213 10.30 4.07 -9.92
N THR A 214 11.21 3.15 -9.67
CA THR A 214 12.54 3.10 -10.29
C THR A 214 12.71 1.79 -11.05
N ASP A 215 13.00 1.88 -12.35
CA ASP A 215 13.01 0.73 -13.28
C ASP A 215 14.42 0.17 -13.50
N ASP A 216 15.47 0.99 -13.30
CA ASP A 216 16.85 0.57 -13.48
C ASP A 216 17.34 -0.24 -12.28
N ARG A 217 17.80 -1.46 -12.52
CA ARG A 217 18.33 -2.36 -11.49
C ARG A 217 19.50 -1.77 -10.70
N LEU A 218 20.39 -1.03 -11.37
CA LEU A 218 21.51 -0.36 -10.71
C LEU A 218 21.04 0.80 -9.85
N ALA A 219 20.08 1.59 -10.34
CA ALA A 219 19.43 2.65 -9.56
C ALA A 219 18.70 2.07 -8.34
N GLN A 220 17.97 0.96 -8.49
CA GLN A 220 17.32 0.24 -7.39
C GLN A 220 18.34 -0.20 -6.33
N GLN A 221 19.41 -0.85 -6.74
CA GLN A 221 20.46 -1.31 -5.83
C GLN A 221 21.10 -0.14 -5.09
N LYS A 222 21.44 0.94 -5.79
CA LYS A 222 22.02 2.14 -5.20
C LYS A 222 21.06 2.79 -4.21
N LEU A 223 19.79 2.93 -4.59
CA LEU A 223 18.76 3.49 -3.74
C LEU A 223 18.65 2.76 -2.40
N LEU A 224 18.57 1.43 -2.42
CA LEU A 224 18.48 0.60 -1.21
C LEU A 224 19.76 0.65 -0.38
N THR A 225 20.93 0.64 -1.00
CA THR A 225 22.21 0.73 -0.29
C THR A 225 22.38 2.08 0.41
N ASP A 226 22.09 3.17 -0.29
CA ASP A 226 22.24 4.52 0.24
C ASP A 226 21.16 4.85 1.29
N SER A 227 19.96 4.24 1.20
CA SER A 227 18.87 4.47 2.15
C SER A 227 19.14 3.87 3.53
N CYS A 228 20.04 2.90 3.65
CA CYS A 228 20.42 2.33 4.94
C CYS A 228 21.00 3.35 5.94
N ILE A 229 21.36 4.53 5.50
CA ILE A 229 21.89 5.62 6.34
C ILE A 229 20.83 6.70 6.68
N LEU A 230 19.60 6.56 6.16
CA LEU A 230 18.54 7.53 6.43
C LEU A 230 18.12 7.51 7.90
N PRO A 231 17.76 8.69 8.47
CA PRO A 231 17.48 8.81 9.91
C PRO A 231 16.19 8.14 10.36
N THR A 232 15.28 7.82 9.43
CA THR A 232 13.99 7.18 9.72
C THR A 232 14.05 5.70 9.39
N ARG A 233 14.59 4.89 10.30
CA ARG A 233 14.50 3.42 10.25
C ARG A 233 13.33 2.95 11.09
N ALA A 234 12.63 1.92 10.63
CA ALA A 234 11.78 1.13 11.49
C ALA A 234 12.62 0.50 12.61
N PHE A 235 11.99 0.21 13.74
CA PHE A 235 12.64 -0.52 14.81
C PHE A 235 13.19 -1.86 14.30
N SER A 236 14.46 -2.10 14.60
CA SER A 236 15.04 -3.45 14.59
C SER A 236 14.61 -4.22 15.83
#